data_135b9409348818c178acbcc77d7290fc
#
_entry.id   135b9409348818c178acbcc77d7290fc
#
_cell.length_a   1.000
_cell.length_b   1.000
_cell.length_c   1.000
_cell.angle_alpha   90.00
_cell.angle_beta   90.00
_cell.angle_gamma   90.00
#
_symmetry.space_group_name_H-M   'P 1'
#
loop_
_entity.id
_entity.type
_entity.pdbx_description
1 polymer ?
#
loop_
_entity_poly.entity_id
_entity_poly.type
_entity_poly.pdbx_seq_one_letter_code
_entity_poly.pdbx_strand_id
1 'polypeptide(L)'
;MKLNILHEDNDIIVAVKPCGVPTQPDKTNSESMVSMLKLRIYEKENRKEEPYLVPIHRLDRPVGGVMVFAKTPEAAANLSKQSEDGSMMKYYQAILTGELPNDQGVLKDYLLHDTKDNVTKVVDKDTPGAK
;
A
#
# COMPACT_ATOMS: atom_id res chain seq x y z
N MET A 1 9.93 -13.37 10.88
CA MET A 1 8.63 -13.76 10.24
C MET A 1 8.91 -14.21 8.81
N LYS A 2 8.22 -15.25 8.30
CA LYS A 2 8.41 -15.71 6.91
C LYS A 2 7.62 -14.80 5.97
N LEU A 3 8.31 -14.12 5.03
CA LEU A 3 7.68 -13.32 3.99
C LEU A 3 6.96 -14.21 2.97
N ASN A 4 5.74 -13.86 2.61
CA ASN A 4 4.99 -14.53 1.55
C ASN A 4 5.17 -13.74 0.24
N ILE A 5 6.10 -14.19 -0.60
CA ILE A 5 6.41 -13.59 -1.90
C ILE A 5 5.61 -14.33 -2.96
N LEU A 6 4.80 -13.59 -3.71
CA LEU A 6 3.96 -14.12 -4.79
C LEU A 6 4.66 -14.06 -6.16
N HIS A 7 5.48 -13.01 -6.35
CA HIS A 7 6.27 -12.81 -7.56
C HIS A 7 7.52 -12.00 -7.25
N GLU A 8 8.60 -12.26 -7.95
CA GLU A 8 9.84 -11.50 -7.90
C GLU A 8 10.59 -11.62 -9.22
N ASP A 9 10.95 -10.48 -9.78
CA ASP A 9 11.86 -10.37 -10.94
C ASP A 9 12.92 -9.27 -10.69
N ASN A 10 13.51 -8.74 -11.75
CA ASN A 10 14.54 -7.70 -11.65
C ASN A 10 13.96 -6.34 -11.25
N ASP A 11 12.71 -6.08 -11.57
CA ASP A 11 12.08 -4.77 -11.48
C ASP A 11 11.11 -4.64 -10.31
N ILE A 12 10.43 -5.75 -9.93
CA ILE A 12 9.39 -5.72 -8.90
C ILE A 12 9.46 -6.90 -7.93
N ILE A 13 8.87 -6.69 -6.75
CA ILE A 13 8.46 -7.75 -5.83
C ILE A 13 6.97 -7.58 -5.52
N VAL A 14 6.22 -8.66 -5.61
CA VAL A 14 4.84 -8.76 -5.15
C VAL A 14 4.80 -9.65 -3.91
N ALA A 15 4.32 -9.11 -2.81
CA ALA A 15 4.30 -9.81 -1.53
C ALA A 15 2.98 -9.58 -0.78
N VAL A 16 2.61 -10.52 0.07
CA VAL A 16 1.48 -10.37 0.99
C VAL A 16 1.95 -9.67 2.26
N LYS A 17 1.40 -8.48 2.53
CA LYS A 17 1.57 -7.81 3.82
C LYS A 17 0.64 -8.46 4.84
N PRO A 18 1.14 -8.97 5.95
CA PRO A 18 0.29 -9.46 7.02
C PRO A 18 -0.34 -8.30 7.81
N CYS A 19 -1.47 -8.58 8.47
CA CYS A 19 -2.06 -7.65 9.44
C CYS A 19 -1.07 -7.34 10.57
N GLY A 20 -1.07 -6.12 11.08
CA GLY A 20 -0.21 -5.67 12.17
C GLY A 20 1.18 -5.19 11.75
N VAL A 21 1.62 -5.45 10.53
CA VAL A 21 2.91 -5.02 9.99
C VAL A 21 2.75 -3.71 9.22
N PRO A 22 3.54 -2.66 9.51
CA PRO A 22 3.51 -1.43 8.73
C PRO A 22 4.11 -1.65 7.33
N THR A 23 3.63 -0.88 6.34
CA THR A 23 4.20 -0.90 4.98
C THR A 23 5.63 -0.38 4.96
N GLN A 24 5.87 0.75 5.62
CA GLN A 24 7.17 1.44 5.71
C GLN A 24 7.53 1.64 7.18
N PRO A 25 8.83 1.90 7.48
CA PRO A 25 9.24 2.24 8.84
C PRO A 25 8.41 3.40 9.39
N ASP A 26 7.97 3.26 10.62
CA ASP A 26 7.20 4.26 11.36
C ASP A 26 7.91 4.61 12.69
N LYS A 27 7.30 5.49 13.48
CA LYS A 27 7.85 5.94 14.76
C LYS A 27 7.95 4.84 15.83
N THR A 28 7.37 3.67 15.58
CA THR A 28 7.37 2.56 16.54
C THR A 28 8.62 1.69 16.47
N ASN A 29 9.53 1.95 15.51
CA ASN A 29 10.71 1.12 15.21
C ASN A 29 10.38 -0.37 14.96
N SER A 30 9.14 -0.68 14.61
CA SER A 30 8.73 -2.04 14.25
C SER A 30 9.27 -2.40 12.87
N GLU A 31 9.54 -3.68 12.66
CA GLU A 31 9.85 -4.19 11.32
C GLU A 31 8.72 -3.87 10.36
N SER A 32 9.04 -3.29 9.21
CA SER A 32 8.10 -2.96 8.14
C SER A 32 8.29 -3.90 6.95
N MET A 33 7.30 -3.93 6.06
CA MET A 33 7.43 -4.70 4.81
C MET A 33 8.67 -4.28 4.02
N VAL A 34 8.92 -2.97 3.90
CA VAL A 34 10.09 -2.45 3.18
C VAL A 34 11.40 -2.92 3.84
N SER A 35 11.54 -2.80 5.17
CA SER A 35 12.77 -3.21 5.86
C SER A 35 13.03 -4.72 5.73
N MET A 36 12.00 -5.54 5.89
CA MET A 36 12.13 -7.00 5.75
C MET A 36 12.47 -7.43 4.31
N LEU A 37 11.85 -6.82 3.32
CA LEU A 37 12.12 -7.13 1.91
C LEU A 37 13.51 -6.65 1.49
N LYS A 38 13.96 -5.47 1.94
CA LYS A 38 15.33 -4.99 1.70
C LYS A 38 16.37 -5.93 2.29
N LEU A 39 16.19 -6.37 3.54
CA LEU A 39 17.08 -7.33 4.18
C LEU A 39 17.15 -8.64 3.38
N ARG A 40 16.00 -9.16 2.97
CA ARG A 40 15.93 -10.38 2.14
C ARG A 40 16.68 -10.24 0.81
N ILE A 41 16.52 -9.10 0.11
CA ILE A 41 17.24 -8.83 -1.15
C ILE A 41 18.74 -8.74 -0.89
N TYR A 42 19.13 -8.02 0.17
CA TYR A 42 20.52 -7.84 0.57
C TYR A 42 21.22 -9.19 0.80
N GLU A 43 20.60 -10.08 1.55
CA GLU A 43 21.12 -11.42 1.83
C GLU A 43 21.15 -12.32 0.59
N LYS A 44 20.04 -12.37 -0.17
CA LYS A 44 19.90 -13.21 -1.37
C LYS A 44 20.90 -12.87 -2.47
N GLU A 45 21.13 -11.56 -2.68
CA GLU A 45 21.99 -11.06 -3.75
C GLU A 45 23.43 -10.79 -3.28
N ASN A 46 23.75 -11.07 -1.99
CA ASN A 46 25.06 -10.82 -1.38
C ASN A 46 25.59 -9.40 -1.68
N ARG A 47 24.69 -8.42 -1.56
CA ARG A 47 24.98 -7.00 -1.88
C ARG A 47 25.89 -6.38 -0.81
N LYS A 48 26.64 -5.36 -1.23
CA LYS A 48 27.44 -4.51 -0.31
C LYS A 48 26.71 -3.23 0.09
N GLU A 49 25.68 -2.86 -0.66
CA GLU A 49 24.91 -1.64 -0.48
C GLU A 49 23.43 -1.95 -0.27
N GLU A 50 22.74 -1.03 0.40
CA GLU A 50 21.30 -1.14 0.63
C GLU A 50 20.55 -1.16 -0.70
N PRO A 51 19.67 -2.17 -0.94
CA PRO A 51 18.93 -2.25 -2.19
C PRO A 51 17.89 -1.14 -2.30
N TYR A 52 17.70 -0.62 -3.52
CA TYR A 52 16.56 0.22 -3.80
C TYR A 52 15.28 -0.60 -3.70
N LEU A 53 14.32 -0.14 -2.93
CA LEU A 53 13.00 -0.74 -2.81
C LEU A 53 11.99 0.27 -2.30
N VAL A 54 10.93 0.50 -3.07
CA VAL A 54 9.84 1.40 -2.70
C VAL A 54 8.47 0.76 -2.91
N PRO A 55 7.52 0.96 -2.00
CA PRO A 55 6.15 0.53 -2.20
C PRO A 55 5.44 1.46 -3.19
N ILE A 56 4.62 0.91 -4.07
CA ILE A 56 3.85 1.68 -5.05
C ILE A 56 2.55 2.21 -4.44
N HIS A 57 2.02 1.47 -3.49
CA HIS A 57 0.84 1.85 -2.71
C HIS A 57 1.04 1.45 -1.25
N ARG A 58 0.15 1.90 -0.39
CA ARG A 58 0.21 1.61 1.04
C ARG A 58 -1.04 0.87 1.49
N LEU A 59 -0.84 -0.02 2.45
CA LEU A 59 -1.90 -0.57 3.28
C LEU A 59 -1.63 -0.17 4.72
N ASP A 60 -2.66 0.22 5.43
CA ASP A 60 -2.56 0.56 6.84
C ASP A 60 -2.11 -0.64 7.68
N ARG A 61 -1.54 -0.36 8.84
CA ARG A 61 -0.96 -1.40 9.71
C ARG A 61 -1.92 -2.56 9.99
N PRO A 62 -3.21 -2.34 10.36
CA PRO A 62 -4.15 -3.42 10.63
C PRO A 62 -4.62 -4.17 9.38
N VAL A 63 -4.40 -3.61 8.18
CA VAL A 63 -4.88 -4.19 6.93
C VAL A 63 -3.83 -5.14 6.36
N GLY A 64 -4.25 -6.36 6.01
CA GLY A 64 -3.45 -7.32 5.26
C GLY A 64 -3.79 -7.29 3.77
N GLY A 65 -2.88 -7.75 2.90
CA GLY A 65 -3.16 -7.84 1.47
C GLY A 65 -1.94 -7.86 0.59
N VAL A 66 -2.18 -8.01 -0.70
CA VAL A 66 -1.14 -8.04 -1.73
C VAL A 66 -0.63 -6.64 -2.00
N MET A 67 0.69 -6.50 -2.03
CA MET A 67 1.39 -5.25 -2.32
C MET A 67 2.46 -5.44 -3.37
N VAL A 68 2.66 -4.44 -4.22
CA VAL A 68 3.75 -4.36 -5.17
C VAL A 68 4.81 -3.34 -4.71
N PHE A 69 6.06 -3.73 -4.85
CA PHE A 69 7.25 -2.94 -4.53
C PHE A 69 8.14 -2.87 -5.76
N ALA A 70 8.62 -1.68 -6.10
CA ALA A 70 9.57 -1.51 -7.19
C ALA A 70 11.01 -1.67 -6.67
N LYS A 71 11.82 -2.43 -7.41
CA LYS A 71 13.25 -2.66 -7.18
C LYS A 71 14.13 -1.69 -7.97
N THR A 72 13.54 -0.93 -8.90
CA THR A 72 14.22 0.07 -9.73
C THR A 72 13.45 1.38 -9.75
N PRO A 73 14.13 2.54 -9.91
CA PRO A 73 13.45 3.82 -10.07
C PRO A 73 12.52 3.88 -11.28
N GLU A 74 12.88 3.21 -12.36
CA GLU A 74 12.07 3.15 -13.58
C GLU A 74 10.76 2.40 -13.35
N ALA A 75 10.82 1.23 -12.73
CA ALA A 75 9.62 0.48 -12.35
C ALA A 75 8.75 1.29 -11.37
N ALA A 76 9.36 2.00 -10.42
CA ALA A 76 8.64 2.87 -9.50
C ALA A 76 7.86 3.97 -10.22
N ALA A 77 8.50 4.66 -11.17
CA ALA A 77 7.86 5.73 -11.95
C ALA A 77 6.68 5.19 -12.79
N ASN A 78 6.90 4.07 -13.49
CA ASN A 78 5.88 3.45 -14.33
C ASN A 78 4.66 2.97 -13.53
N LEU A 79 4.89 2.28 -12.42
CA LEU A 79 3.81 1.76 -11.58
C LEU A 79 3.07 2.87 -10.80
N SER A 80 3.79 3.90 -10.37
CA SER A 80 3.17 5.08 -9.74
C SER A 80 2.21 5.78 -10.70
N LYS A 81 2.61 5.96 -11.97
CA LYS A 81 1.74 6.51 -13.00
C LYS A 81 0.48 5.67 -13.19
N GLN A 82 0.60 4.34 -13.26
CA GLN A 82 -0.56 3.44 -13.36
C GLN A 82 -1.48 3.51 -12.14
N SER A 83 -0.92 3.74 -10.94
CA SER A 83 -1.71 3.95 -9.73
C SER A 83 -2.44 5.29 -9.71
N GLU A 84 -1.86 6.34 -10.33
CA GLU A 84 -2.43 7.69 -10.41
C GLU A 84 -3.50 7.80 -11.47
N ASP A 85 -3.28 7.23 -12.66
CA ASP A 85 -4.22 7.29 -13.78
C ASP A 85 -5.37 6.26 -13.68
N GLY A 86 -5.36 5.42 -12.63
CA GLY A 86 -6.40 4.43 -12.37
C GLY A 86 -6.30 3.15 -13.21
N SER A 87 -5.26 3.00 -14.05
CA SER A 87 -5.05 1.76 -14.82
C SER A 87 -4.64 0.56 -13.93
N MET A 88 -4.09 0.83 -12.75
CA MET A 88 -3.88 -0.18 -11.72
C MET A 88 -5.18 -0.39 -10.92
N MET A 89 -5.94 -1.41 -11.26
CA MET A 89 -7.16 -1.75 -10.51
C MET A 89 -6.82 -2.34 -9.15
N LYS A 90 -7.59 -1.92 -8.12
CA LYS A 90 -7.42 -2.35 -6.72
C LYS A 90 -8.70 -3.00 -6.23
N TYR A 91 -8.58 -4.21 -5.70
CA TYR A 91 -9.70 -4.98 -5.15
C TYR A 91 -9.50 -5.17 -3.65
N TYR A 92 -10.56 -4.94 -2.88
CA TYR A 92 -10.54 -5.06 -1.42
C TYR A 92 -11.73 -5.90 -0.95
N GLN A 93 -11.53 -6.55 0.20
CA GLN A 93 -12.59 -7.19 0.95
C GLN A 93 -12.70 -6.49 2.32
N ALA A 94 -13.93 -6.23 2.75
CA ALA A 94 -14.21 -5.63 4.04
C ALA A 94 -15.37 -6.36 4.72
N ILE A 95 -15.30 -6.45 6.04
CA ILE A 95 -16.44 -6.91 6.86
C ILE A 95 -17.22 -5.67 7.26
N LEU A 96 -18.50 -5.67 6.98
CA LEU A 96 -19.42 -4.59 7.29
C LEU A 96 -20.39 -5.03 8.39
N THR A 97 -20.91 -4.05 9.12
CA THR A 97 -22.04 -4.22 10.05
C THR A 97 -23.31 -3.70 9.40
N GLY A 98 -24.43 -4.43 9.57
CA GLY A 98 -25.70 -4.11 8.92
C GLY A 98 -25.83 -4.72 7.51
N GLU A 99 -26.87 -4.29 6.80
CA GLU A 99 -27.17 -4.74 5.45
C GLU A 99 -26.95 -3.62 4.44
N LEU A 100 -26.41 -3.96 3.29
CA LEU A 100 -26.30 -3.03 2.18
C LEU A 100 -27.68 -2.91 1.50
N PRO A 101 -28.07 -1.71 1.04
CA PRO A 101 -29.35 -1.51 0.38
C PRO A 101 -29.46 -2.26 -0.95
N ASN A 102 -28.32 -2.58 -1.58
CA ASN A 102 -28.22 -3.32 -2.81
C ASN A 102 -26.98 -4.21 -2.80
N ASP A 103 -27.01 -5.33 -3.52
CA ASP A 103 -25.86 -6.25 -3.65
C ASP A 103 -24.70 -5.66 -4.45
N GLN A 104 -24.96 -4.67 -5.29
CA GLN A 104 -23.98 -3.97 -6.11
C GLN A 104 -24.30 -2.48 -6.21
N GLY A 105 -23.28 -1.66 -6.29
CA GLY A 105 -23.43 -0.22 -6.43
C GLY A 105 -22.11 0.49 -6.60
N VAL A 106 -22.19 1.79 -6.87
CA VAL A 106 -21.04 2.70 -6.92
C VAL A 106 -21.25 3.75 -5.83
N LEU A 107 -20.30 3.83 -4.91
CA LEU A 107 -20.22 4.92 -3.94
C LEU A 107 -19.24 5.96 -4.49
N LYS A 108 -19.67 7.22 -4.54
CA LYS A 108 -18.86 8.32 -5.05
C LYS A 108 -19.01 9.51 -4.10
N ASP A 109 -18.00 9.69 -3.26
CA ASP A 109 -17.99 10.68 -2.21
C ASP A 109 -16.78 11.61 -2.34
N TYR A 110 -16.90 12.84 -1.86
CA TYR A 110 -15.80 13.74 -1.63
C TYR A 110 -15.27 13.56 -0.21
N LEU A 111 -13.96 13.42 -0.09
CA LEU A 111 -13.33 13.14 1.20
C LEU A 111 -12.44 14.31 1.63
N LEU A 112 -12.52 14.66 2.91
CA LEU A 112 -11.60 15.61 3.55
C LEU A 112 -10.87 14.90 4.68
N HIS A 113 -9.52 14.90 4.58
CA HIS A 113 -8.67 14.38 5.63
C HIS A 113 -8.31 15.47 6.64
N ASP A 114 -8.81 15.32 7.85
CA ASP A 114 -8.42 16.14 9.00
C ASP A 114 -7.10 15.63 9.57
N THR A 115 -6.03 16.39 9.32
CA THR A 115 -4.68 15.99 9.76
C THR A 115 -4.49 16.14 11.27
N LYS A 116 -5.29 16.96 11.95
CA LYS A 116 -5.20 17.18 13.39
C LYS A 116 -5.73 15.99 14.17
N ASP A 117 -6.89 15.51 13.76
CA ASP A 117 -7.57 14.37 14.40
C ASP A 117 -7.26 13.04 13.71
N ASN A 118 -6.52 13.09 12.58
CA ASN A 118 -6.21 11.93 11.72
C ASN A 118 -7.46 11.15 11.30
N VAL A 119 -8.51 11.86 10.95
CA VAL A 119 -9.81 11.30 10.54
C VAL A 119 -10.17 11.79 9.14
N THR A 120 -10.66 10.88 8.30
CA THR A 120 -11.22 11.23 6.99
C THR A 120 -12.75 11.24 7.09
N LYS A 121 -13.36 12.31 6.59
CA LYS A 121 -14.82 12.50 6.60
C LYS A 121 -15.34 12.68 5.19
N VAL A 122 -16.54 12.18 4.95
CA VAL A 122 -17.30 12.53 3.75
C VAL A 122 -17.79 13.97 3.90
N VAL A 123 -17.61 14.77 2.85
CA VAL A 123 -17.94 16.19 2.83
C VAL A 123 -18.58 16.57 1.50
N ASP A 124 -19.14 17.76 1.42
CA ASP A 124 -19.69 18.29 0.20
C ASP A 124 -18.58 18.63 -0.81
N LYS A 125 -18.91 18.56 -2.10
CA LYS A 125 -18.00 18.86 -3.23
C LYS A 125 -17.29 20.20 -3.08
N ASP A 126 -18.01 21.21 -2.57
CA ASP A 126 -17.52 22.59 -2.47
C ASP A 126 -16.73 22.84 -1.18
N THR A 127 -16.48 21.81 -0.37
CA THR A 127 -15.67 21.93 0.84
C THR A 127 -14.21 22.17 0.47
N PRO A 128 -13.56 23.24 0.97
CA PRO A 128 -12.17 23.52 0.70
C PRO A 128 -11.25 22.35 1.09
N GLY A 129 -10.44 21.85 0.15
CA GLY A 129 -9.53 20.72 0.39
C GLY A 129 -10.14 19.34 0.20
N ALA A 130 -11.41 19.22 -0.16
CA ALA A 130 -12.05 17.97 -0.55
C ALA A 130 -11.37 17.38 -1.81
N LYS A 131 -11.25 16.05 -1.84
CA LYS A 131 -10.68 15.28 -2.96
C LYS A 131 -11.63 14.18 -3.39
#